data_ba152f20ea0359d1b8d3885a10679d07
#
_entry.id   ba152f20ea0359d1b8d3885a10679d07
#
_cell.length_a   1.000
_cell.length_b   1.000
_cell.length_c   1.000
_cell.angle_alpha   90.00
_cell.angle_beta   90.00
_cell.angle_gamma   90.00
#
_symmetry.space_group_name_H-M   'P 1'
#
loop_
_entity.id
_entity.type
_entity.pdbx_description
1 polymer ?
#
loop_
_entity_poly.entity_id
_entity_poly.type
_entity_poly.pdbx_seq_one_letter_code
_entity_poly.pdbx_strand_id
1 'polypeptide(L)'
;VTDLPSIIDIDTGFGEPMNVARTIQTMEEAGLSGCHLEDQVNPKRCGHLDNKSVVDTKEMCTRIKAAADAKRMESFVIIARTDARAIEGLDAAIDRAKAYVDAGAEMIFPEAMQDESEFEAMREALDVPLMANMTEFGKSKLLTAETLEGLGYNLVIYPVTTLRLAMGAID
;
A
#
# COMPACT_ATOMS: atom_id res chain seq x y z
N VAL A 1 20.85 -8.71 -8.70
CA VAL A 1 19.87 -9.68 -9.16
C VAL A 1 18.98 -9.08 -10.25
N THR A 2 18.59 -7.82 -10.14
CA THR A 2 17.86 -7.06 -11.17
C THR A 2 18.28 -5.60 -11.12
N ASP A 3 18.31 -4.94 -12.29
CA ASP A 3 18.50 -3.49 -12.41
C ASP A 3 17.17 -2.73 -12.51
N LEU A 4 16.03 -3.45 -12.39
CA LEU A 4 14.71 -2.86 -12.38
C LEU A 4 14.43 -2.14 -11.03
N PRO A 5 13.72 -1.00 -11.05
CA PRO A 5 13.22 -0.39 -9.84
C PRO A 5 12.43 -1.39 -9.00
N SER A 6 12.71 -1.45 -7.71
CA SER A 6 12.10 -2.42 -6.79
C SER A 6 11.48 -1.69 -5.61
N ILE A 7 10.26 -2.10 -5.24
CA ILE A 7 9.59 -1.66 -4.01
C ILE A 7 9.50 -2.81 -3.03
N ILE A 8 9.39 -2.50 -1.74
CA ILE A 8 9.31 -3.51 -0.67
C ILE A 8 8.13 -3.25 0.27
N ASP A 9 7.52 -4.32 0.73
CA ASP A 9 6.57 -4.31 1.85
C ASP A 9 7.37 -4.20 3.17
N ILE A 10 7.10 -3.16 3.94
CA ILE A 10 7.69 -2.95 5.27
C ILE A 10 6.65 -3.10 6.40
N ASP A 11 5.59 -3.86 6.17
CA ASP A 11 4.50 -4.08 7.13
C ASP A 11 3.99 -2.73 7.69
N THR A 12 4.04 -2.55 9.01
CA THR A 12 3.67 -1.30 9.69
C THR A 12 4.85 -0.38 9.96
N GLY A 13 6.02 -0.64 9.34
CA GLY A 13 7.27 0.09 9.55
C GLY A 13 8.18 -0.46 10.64
N PHE A 14 7.86 -1.66 11.17
CA PHE A 14 8.62 -2.41 12.17
C PHE A 14 8.75 -1.73 13.54
N GLY A 15 7.77 -0.92 13.92
CA GLY A 15 7.69 -0.33 15.25
C GLY A 15 7.23 1.14 15.26
N GLU A 16 7.73 1.89 16.23
CA GLU A 16 7.40 3.28 16.46
C GLU A 16 8.00 4.21 15.36
N PRO A 17 7.60 5.48 15.26
CA PRO A 17 8.07 6.40 14.20
C PRO A 17 9.59 6.44 14.00
N MET A 18 10.39 6.30 15.06
CA MET A 18 11.85 6.21 14.95
C MET A 18 12.32 4.92 14.25
N ASN A 19 11.60 3.81 14.44
CA ASN A 19 11.89 2.58 13.72
C ASN A 19 11.54 2.72 12.24
N VAL A 20 10.40 3.36 11.94
CA VAL A 20 10.01 3.68 10.56
C VAL A 20 11.10 4.50 9.88
N ALA A 21 11.56 5.60 10.49
CA ALA A 21 12.62 6.44 9.97
C ALA A 21 13.90 5.65 9.64
N ARG A 22 14.33 4.78 10.56
CA ARG A 22 15.49 3.90 10.35
C ARG A 22 15.25 2.90 9.22
N THR A 23 14.05 2.33 9.14
CA THR A 23 13.68 1.39 8.09
C THR A 23 13.80 2.04 6.73
N ILE A 24 13.26 3.26 6.54
CA ILE A 24 13.37 4.01 5.28
C ILE A 24 14.83 4.18 4.87
N GLN A 25 15.68 4.67 5.76
CA GLN A 25 17.09 4.87 5.47
C GLN A 25 17.79 3.56 5.07
N THR A 26 17.45 2.46 5.76
CA THR A 26 18.02 1.14 5.45
C THR A 26 17.58 0.64 4.07
N MET A 27 16.32 0.87 3.69
CA MET A 27 15.79 0.47 2.37
C MET A 27 16.40 1.30 1.23
N GLU A 28 16.57 2.60 1.45
CA GLU A 28 17.32 3.46 0.51
C GLU A 28 18.78 2.99 0.33
N GLU A 29 19.48 2.73 1.43
CA GLU A 29 20.87 2.25 1.41
C GLU A 29 21.00 0.87 0.73
N ALA A 30 19.94 0.06 0.77
CA ALA A 30 19.85 -1.21 0.04
C ALA A 30 19.58 -1.04 -1.47
N GLY A 31 19.36 0.20 -1.95
CA GLY A 31 19.12 0.50 -3.36
C GLY A 31 17.68 0.26 -3.83
N LEU A 32 16.72 0.21 -2.92
CA LEU A 32 15.30 0.11 -3.27
C LEU A 32 14.75 1.46 -3.76
N SER A 33 13.72 1.41 -4.59
CA SER A 33 13.10 2.59 -5.21
C SER A 33 11.88 3.09 -4.43
N GLY A 34 11.42 2.35 -3.45
CA GLY A 34 10.28 2.72 -2.61
C GLY A 34 9.86 1.60 -1.67
N CYS A 35 8.92 1.92 -0.82
CA CYS A 35 8.31 0.95 0.08
C CYS A 35 6.84 1.29 0.33
N HIS A 36 6.07 0.29 0.75
CA HIS A 36 4.75 0.53 1.32
C HIS A 36 4.68 0.11 2.78
N LEU A 37 3.96 0.92 3.56
CA LEU A 37 3.64 0.64 4.96
C LEU A 37 2.14 0.79 5.20
N GLU A 38 1.59 -0.04 6.10
CA GLU A 38 0.16 -0.14 6.32
C GLU A 38 -0.29 0.35 7.69
N ASP A 39 -1.56 0.76 7.77
CA ASP A 39 -2.19 1.31 8.97
C ASP A 39 -2.72 0.24 9.94
N GLN A 40 -2.34 -1.03 9.78
CA GLN A 40 -2.78 -2.07 10.69
C GLN A 40 -2.14 -1.97 12.08
N VAL A 41 -2.88 -2.49 13.08
CA VAL A 41 -2.35 -2.78 14.42
C VAL A 41 -1.49 -4.04 14.37
N ASN A 42 -0.31 -4.03 14.99
CA ASN A 42 0.52 -5.22 15.10
C ASN A 42 0.00 -6.19 16.19
N PRO A 43 0.10 -7.51 15.95
CA PRO A 43 0.60 -8.19 14.75
C PRO A 43 -0.39 -8.07 13.58
N LYS A 44 0.12 -7.62 12.43
CA LYS A 44 -0.71 -7.41 11.24
C LYS A 44 -1.20 -8.73 10.63
N ARG A 45 -2.23 -8.66 9.79
CA ARG A 45 -2.78 -9.77 9.02
C ARG A 45 -2.80 -9.45 7.53
N CYS A 46 -2.96 -10.47 6.70
CA CYS A 46 -3.22 -10.23 5.28
C CYS A 46 -4.47 -9.35 5.09
N GLY A 47 -4.39 -8.34 4.23
CA GLY A 47 -5.45 -7.36 3.98
C GLY A 47 -6.78 -7.95 3.51
N HIS A 48 -6.75 -9.14 2.91
CA HIS A 48 -7.94 -9.88 2.47
C HIS A 48 -8.53 -10.81 3.55
N LEU A 49 -7.90 -10.93 4.72
CA LEU A 49 -8.43 -11.71 5.85
C LEU A 49 -9.29 -10.85 6.79
N ASP A 50 -10.16 -11.53 7.53
CA ASP A 50 -10.99 -10.91 8.56
C ASP A 50 -10.24 -10.72 9.89
N ASN A 51 -10.87 -10.00 10.83
CA ASN A 51 -10.36 -9.74 12.18
C ASN A 51 -9.04 -8.97 12.23
N LYS A 52 -8.78 -8.10 11.26
CA LYS A 52 -7.76 -7.08 11.34
C LYS A 52 -8.31 -5.81 11.99
N SER A 53 -7.44 -5.00 12.54
CA SER A 53 -7.76 -3.68 13.07
C SER A 53 -6.74 -2.67 12.56
N VAL A 54 -7.15 -1.42 12.46
CA VAL A 54 -6.30 -0.30 12.04
C VAL A 54 -6.02 0.61 13.23
N VAL A 55 -4.86 1.23 13.22
CA VAL A 55 -4.52 2.30 14.17
C VAL A 55 -5.33 3.56 13.86
N ASP A 56 -5.38 4.51 14.76
CA ASP A 56 -6.03 5.78 14.42
C ASP A 56 -5.27 6.53 13.30
N THR A 57 -5.99 7.39 12.58
CA THR A 57 -5.45 8.14 11.45
C THR A 57 -4.23 8.98 11.84
N LYS A 58 -4.24 9.57 13.01
CA LYS A 58 -3.14 10.42 13.52
C LYS A 58 -1.87 9.60 13.77
N GLU A 59 -2.01 8.40 14.31
CA GLU A 59 -0.88 7.48 14.52
C GLU A 59 -0.23 7.12 13.18
N MET A 60 -1.04 6.71 12.18
CA MET A 60 -0.51 6.41 10.86
C MET A 60 0.13 7.64 10.19
N CYS A 61 -0.49 8.82 10.28
CA CYS A 61 0.10 10.07 9.79
C CYS A 61 1.47 10.35 10.44
N THR A 62 1.63 10.04 11.73
CA THR A 62 2.91 10.19 12.42
C THR A 62 3.98 9.24 11.86
N ARG A 63 3.61 7.99 11.55
CA ARG A 63 4.50 7.02 10.90
C ARG A 63 4.89 7.48 9.49
N ILE A 64 3.93 7.93 8.68
CA ILE A 64 4.18 8.42 7.32
C ILE A 64 5.08 9.66 7.35
N LYS A 65 4.79 10.61 8.24
CA LYS A 65 5.64 11.79 8.39
C LYS A 65 7.08 11.41 8.77
N ALA A 66 7.28 10.46 9.68
CA ALA A 66 8.60 9.98 10.04
C ALA A 66 9.30 9.31 8.83
N ALA A 67 8.58 8.59 7.98
CA ALA A 67 9.09 8.02 6.74
C ALA A 67 9.53 9.12 5.76
N ALA A 68 8.66 10.10 5.51
CA ALA A 68 8.91 11.20 4.59
C ALA A 68 10.08 12.08 5.05
N ASP A 69 10.15 12.41 6.36
CA ASP A 69 11.23 13.22 6.93
C ASP A 69 12.59 12.47 6.93
N ALA A 70 12.57 11.14 6.98
CA ALA A 70 13.80 10.33 7.00
C ALA A 70 14.38 10.04 5.62
N LYS A 71 13.58 10.15 4.58
CA LYS A 71 13.92 9.92 3.18
C LYS A 71 15.02 10.91 2.75
N ARG A 72 16.08 10.41 2.08
CA ARG A 72 17.22 11.18 1.59
C ARG A 72 17.24 11.34 0.08
N MET A 73 16.69 10.35 -0.65
CA MET A 73 16.59 10.37 -2.11
C MET A 73 15.19 10.80 -2.54
N GLU A 74 15.12 11.87 -3.34
CA GLU A 74 13.84 12.36 -3.87
C GLU A 74 13.08 11.29 -4.67
N SER A 75 13.80 10.43 -5.36
CA SER A 75 13.24 9.33 -6.17
C SER A 75 12.73 8.13 -5.38
N PHE A 76 13.00 8.04 -4.07
CA PHE A 76 12.46 6.96 -3.24
C PHE A 76 10.99 7.26 -2.91
N VAL A 77 10.08 6.33 -3.20
CA VAL A 77 8.63 6.55 -3.08
C VAL A 77 8.08 5.98 -1.78
N ILE A 78 7.43 6.82 -0.99
CA ILE A 78 6.68 6.41 0.20
C ILE A 78 5.23 6.12 -0.19
N ILE A 79 4.83 4.86 -0.10
CA ILE A 79 3.49 4.38 -0.43
C ILE A 79 2.73 4.10 0.87
N ALA A 80 1.66 4.83 1.12
CA ALA A 80 0.80 4.55 2.28
C ALA A 80 -0.31 3.57 1.89
N ARG A 81 -0.34 2.43 2.57
CA ARG A 81 -1.41 1.46 2.44
C ARG A 81 -2.45 1.67 3.55
N THR A 82 -3.72 1.66 3.16
CA THR A 82 -4.82 1.63 4.12
C THR A 82 -5.63 0.34 4.00
N ASP A 83 -5.85 -0.30 5.12
CA ASP A 83 -6.71 -1.48 5.27
C ASP A 83 -8.12 -1.12 5.80
N ALA A 84 -8.41 0.17 5.96
CA ALA A 84 -9.63 0.67 6.60
C ALA A 84 -10.91 0.33 5.83
N ARG A 85 -10.84 0.17 4.49
CA ARG A 85 -12.03 -0.13 3.68
C ARG A 85 -12.85 -1.29 4.23
N ALA A 86 -12.20 -2.38 4.62
CA ALA A 86 -12.88 -3.58 5.11
C ALA A 86 -13.38 -3.47 6.57
N ILE A 87 -12.98 -2.42 7.30
CA ILE A 87 -13.21 -2.25 8.74
C ILE A 87 -14.16 -1.07 8.99
N GLU A 88 -13.89 0.06 8.34
CA GLU A 88 -14.54 1.36 8.57
C GLU A 88 -15.39 1.80 7.37
N GLY A 89 -15.26 1.14 6.22
CA GLY A 89 -15.97 1.49 4.98
C GLY A 89 -15.16 2.36 4.02
N LEU A 90 -15.72 2.59 2.83
CA LEU A 90 -15.02 3.29 1.73
C LEU A 90 -14.74 4.75 2.06
N ASP A 91 -15.73 5.49 2.58
CA ASP A 91 -15.59 6.92 2.89
C ASP A 91 -14.47 7.17 3.91
N ALA A 92 -14.42 6.34 4.97
CA ALA A 92 -13.36 6.43 5.97
C ALA A 92 -11.97 6.08 5.38
N ALA A 93 -11.89 5.10 4.47
CA ALA A 93 -10.65 4.78 3.78
C ALA A 93 -10.17 5.94 2.89
N ILE A 94 -11.08 6.63 2.21
CA ILE A 94 -10.79 7.84 1.42
C ILE A 94 -10.29 8.97 2.31
N ASP A 95 -10.96 9.23 3.44
CA ASP A 95 -10.55 10.29 4.37
C ASP A 95 -9.17 10.02 4.97
N ARG A 96 -8.88 8.76 5.31
CA ARG A 96 -7.54 8.33 5.74
C ARG A 96 -6.51 8.56 4.65
N ALA A 97 -6.80 8.14 3.42
CA ALA A 97 -5.89 8.29 2.29
C ALA A 97 -5.51 9.76 2.04
N LYS A 98 -6.48 10.69 2.13
CA LYS A 98 -6.22 12.14 2.05
C LYS A 98 -5.29 12.61 3.17
N ALA A 99 -5.56 12.19 4.40
CA ALA A 99 -4.71 12.54 5.54
C ALA A 99 -3.28 11.97 5.40
N TYR A 100 -3.13 10.80 4.77
CA TYR A 100 -1.83 10.19 4.52
C TYR A 100 -1.03 10.94 3.45
N VAL A 101 -1.71 11.43 2.41
CA VAL A 101 -1.09 12.34 1.41
C VAL A 101 -0.62 13.62 2.08
N ASP A 102 -1.46 14.25 2.92
CA ASP A 102 -1.09 15.45 3.68
C ASP A 102 0.08 15.21 4.64
N ALA A 103 0.25 13.97 5.12
CA ALA A 103 1.37 13.57 5.98
C ALA A 103 2.66 13.27 5.21
N GLY A 104 2.64 13.23 3.87
CA GLY A 104 3.80 13.04 3.02
C GLY A 104 3.85 11.72 2.24
N ALA A 105 2.75 10.96 2.16
CA ALA A 105 2.67 9.82 1.25
C ALA A 105 2.63 10.30 -0.21
N GLU A 106 3.42 9.67 -1.06
CA GLU A 106 3.57 10.02 -2.48
C GLU A 106 2.74 9.12 -3.40
N MET A 107 2.27 8.01 -2.89
CA MET A 107 1.35 7.08 -3.54
C MET A 107 0.44 6.45 -2.49
N ILE A 108 -0.79 6.14 -2.86
CA ILE A 108 -1.74 5.44 -1.99
C ILE A 108 -2.00 4.02 -2.51
N PHE A 109 -2.03 3.07 -1.59
CA PHE A 109 -2.40 1.69 -1.80
C PHE A 109 -3.68 1.38 -1.01
N PRO A 110 -4.87 1.52 -1.63
CA PRO A 110 -6.13 1.15 -1.00
C PRO A 110 -6.31 -0.38 -1.06
N GLU A 111 -6.29 -1.03 0.10
CA GLU A 111 -6.39 -2.49 0.18
C GLU A 111 -7.85 -2.97 0.12
N ALA A 112 -8.08 -4.07 -0.60
CA ALA A 112 -9.34 -4.80 -0.62
C ALA A 112 -10.55 -3.99 -1.10
N MET A 113 -10.39 -3.10 -2.09
CA MET A 113 -11.49 -2.49 -2.83
C MET A 113 -12.34 -3.60 -3.45
N GLN A 114 -13.66 -3.51 -3.39
CA GLN A 114 -14.52 -4.62 -3.76
C GLN A 114 -14.80 -4.69 -5.27
N ASP A 115 -15.06 -3.55 -5.86
CA ASP A 115 -15.46 -3.46 -7.26
C ASP A 115 -14.92 -2.19 -7.93
N GLU A 116 -15.16 -2.08 -9.23
CA GLU A 116 -14.68 -1.00 -10.08
C GLU A 116 -15.11 0.39 -9.59
N SER A 117 -16.34 0.50 -9.03
CA SER A 117 -16.85 1.78 -8.54
C SER A 117 -16.08 2.30 -7.31
N GLU A 118 -15.57 1.41 -6.47
CA GLU A 118 -14.71 1.80 -5.34
C GLU A 118 -13.32 2.24 -5.79
N PHE A 119 -12.76 1.58 -6.82
CA PHE A 119 -11.49 2.03 -7.44
C PHE A 119 -11.66 3.42 -8.06
N GLU A 120 -12.77 3.68 -8.76
CA GLU A 120 -13.11 4.97 -9.36
C GLU A 120 -13.27 6.05 -8.27
N ALA A 121 -14.05 5.79 -7.22
CA ALA A 121 -14.26 6.74 -6.11
C ALA A 121 -12.94 7.10 -5.41
N MET A 122 -12.03 6.14 -5.19
CA MET A 122 -10.71 6.41 -4.63
C MET A 122 -9.88 7.30 -5.57
N ARG A 123 -9.93 7.05 -6.90
CA ARG A 123 -9.22 7.87 -7.90
C ARG A 123 -9.76 9.29 -7.96
N GLU A 124 -11.08 9.47 -7.95
CA GLU A 124 -11.71 10.79 -7.96
C GLU A 124 -11.36 11.64 -6.73
N ALA A 125 -11.10 10.99 -5.62
CA ALA A 125 -10.83 11.65 -4.32
C ALA A 125 -9.37 12.09 -4.13
N LEU A 126 -8.42 11.62 -4.96
CA LEU A 126 -6.98 11.80 -4.76
C LEU A 126 -6.28 12.19 -6.07
N ASP A 127 -5.30 13.08 -6.00
CA ASP A 127 -4.50 13.50 -7.17
C ASP A 127 -3.14 12.75 -7.27
N VAL A 128 -2.76 12.01 -6.24
CA VAL A 128 -1.48 11.27 -6.21
C VAL A 128 -1.59 9.93 -6.96
N PRO A 129 -0.46 9.32 -7.36
CA PRO A 129 -0.44 7.97 -7.91
C PRO A 129 -1.14 6.94 -7.00
N LEU A 130 -1.79 5.95 -7.63
CA LEU A 130 -2.51 4.88 -6.94
C LEU A 130 -1.95 3.52 -7.34
N MET A 131 -1.88 2.62 -6.34
CA MET A 131 -1.52 1.21 -6.53
C MET A 131 -2.74 0.33 -6.32
N ALA A 132 -2.95 -0.63 -7.22
CA ALA A 132 -3.99 -1.66 -7.09
C ALA A 132 -3.39 -3.04 -6.79
N ASN A 133 -4.06 -3.78 -5.91
CA ASN A 133 -3.71 -5.17 -5.60
C ASN A 133 -4.70 -6.13 -6.28
N MET A 134 -4.20 -6.92 -7.22
CA MET A 134 -4.96 -7.93 -7.97
C MET A 134 -4.57 -9.36 -7.53
N THR A 135 -4.62 -9.61 -6.21
CA THR A 135 -4.37 -10.96 -5.68
C THR A 135 -5.55 -11.89 -5.97
N GLU A 136 -5.26 -13.08 -6.51
CA GLU A 136 -6.24 -14.12 -6.71
C GLU A 136 -6.76 -14.63 -5.35
N PHE A 137 -8.04 -15.01 -5.30
CA PHE A 137 -8.73 -15.50 -4.09
C PHE A 137 -8.85 -14.44 -2.97
N GLY A 138 -8.65 -13.16 -3.31
CA GLY A 138 -8.87 -12.04 -2.40
C GLY A 138 -10.33 -11.60 -2.34
N LYS A 139 -10.59 -10.49 -1.65
CA LYS A 139 -11.92 -9.87 -1.54
C LYS A 139 -12.27 -9.00 -2.75
N SER A 140 -11.27 -8.51 -3.46
CA SER A 140 -11.45 -7.67 -4.63
C SER A 140 -11.85 -8.47 -5.85
N LYS A 141 -12.76 -7.92 -6.65
CA LYS A 141 -12.97 -8.40 -8.01
C LYS A 141 -11.71 -8.16 -8.83
N LEU A 142 -11.23 -9.18 -9.53
CA LEU A 142 -10.07 -9.02 -10.41
C LEU A 142 -10.44 -8.16 -11.62
N LEU A 143 -9.72 -7.08 -11.80
CA LEU A 143 -9.78 -6.19 -12.95
C LEU A 143 -8.53 -6.38 -13.82
N THR A 144 -8.63 -6.12 -15.11
CA THR A 144 -7.46 -6.14 -15.99
C THR A 144 -6.57 -4.93 -15.78
N ALA A 145 -5.31 -5.02 -16.17
CA ALA A 145 -4.40 -3.87 -16.12
C ALA A 145 -4.91 -2.69 -16.97
N GLU A 146 -5.50 -2.99 -18.15
CA GLU A 146 -6.10 -1.95 -19.00
C GLU A 146 -7.29 -1.26 -18.33
N THR A 147 -8.13 -1.99 -17.60
CA THR A 147 -9.24 -1.40 -16.83
C THR A 147 -8.70 -0.47 -15.75
N LEU A 148 -7.71 -0.92 -14.99
CA LEU A 148 -7.11 -0.12 -13.91
C LEU A 148 -6.36 1.11 -14.46
N GLU A 149 -5.67 0.98 -15.59
CA GLU A 149 -5.06 2.11 -16.29
C GLU A 149 -6.13 3.12 -16.73
N GLY A 150 -7.25 2.64 -17.29
CA GLY A 150 -8.40 3.48 -17.67
C GLY A 150 -9.05 4.21 -16.50
N LEU A 151 -9.00 3.62 -15.30
CA LEU A 151 -9.41 4.25 -14.05
C LEU A 151 -8.34 5.19 -13.45
N GLY A 152 -7.15 5.28 -14.07
CA GLY A 152 -6.07 6.17 -13.63
C GLY A 152 -5.19 5.62 -12.52
N TYR A 153 -5.13 4.29 -12.36
CA TYR A 153 -4.17 3.62 -11.48
C TYR A 153 -2.80 3.52 -12.16
N ASN A 154 -1.75 3.73 -11.41
CA ASN A 154 -0.39 3.87 -11.91
C ASN A 154 0.47 2.62 -11.72
N LEU A 155 0.11 1.77 -10.76
CA LEU A 155 0.82 0.55 -10.44
C LEU A 155 -0.16 -0.56 -10.07
N VAL A 156 0.08 -1.77 -10.59
CA VAL A 156 -0.71 -2.96 -10.26
C VAL A 156 0.23 -4.04 -9.77
N ILE A 157 -0.09 -4.63 -8.61
CA ILE A 157 0.65 -5.77 -8.08
C ILE A 157 -0.19 -7.04 -8.12
N TYR A 158 0.50 -8.17 -8.37
CA TYR A 158 -0.07 -9.52 -8.40
C TYR A 158 0.64 -10.40 -7.36
N PRO A 159 0.33 -10.22 -6.05
CA PRO A 159 1.03 -10.93 -4.99
C PRO A 159 0.86 -12.44 -5.09
N VAL A 160 1.97 -13.17 -4.92
CA VAL A 160 1.98 -14.64 -4.85
C VAL A 160 1.59 -15.36 -6.16
N THR A 161 1.19 -14.67 -7.21
CA THR A 161 0.76 -15.27 -8.49
C THR A 161 1.82 -16.19 -9.08
N THR A 162 3.06 -15.74 -9.16
CA THR A 162 4.17 -16.55 -9.69
C THR A 162 4.45 -17.78 -8.82
N LEU A 163 4.36 -17.66 -7.50
CA LEU A 163 4.50 -18.78 -6.58
C LEU A 163 3.36 -19.80 -6.77
N ARG A 164 2.11 -19.34 -6.87
CA ARG A 164 0.95 -20.21 -7.11
C ARG A 164 1.06 -20.96 -8.42
N LEU A 165 1.50 -20.28 -9.49
CA LEU A 165 1.73 -20.92 -10.79
C LEU A 165 2.84 -21.97 -10.71
N ALA A 166 3.95 -21.66 -10.04
CA ALA A 166 5.05 -22.60 -9.86
C ALA A 166 4.61 -23.84 -9.05
N MET A 167 3.85 -23.65 -7.97
CA MET A 167 3.32 -24.76 -7.16
C MET A 167 2.35 -25.63 -7.96
N GLY A 168 1.41 -25.03 -8.70
CA GLY A 168 0.45 -25.75 -9.53
C GLY A 168 1.08 -26.46 -10.74
N ALA A 169 2.30 -26.12 -11.14
CA ALA A 169 3.03 -26.82 -12.19
C ALA A 169 3.80 -28.07 -11.66
N ILE A 170 3.94 -28.19 -10.34
CA ILE A 170 4.62 -29.32 -9.68
C ILE A 170 3.63 -30.43 -9.31
N ASP A 171 2.37 -30.09 -9.02
CA ASP A 171 1.29 -31.02 -8.71
C ASP A 171 0.74 -31.72 -10.00
#